data_9b214744f09a755e351b99625f4a3d3e
#
_entry.id   9b214744f09a755e351b99625f4a3d3e
#
_cell.length_a   1.000
_cell.length_b   1.000
_cell.length_c   1.000
_cell.angle_alpha   90.00
_cell.angle_beta   90.00
_cell.angle_gamma   90.00
#
_symmetry.space_group_name_H-M   'P 1'
#
loop_
_entity.id
_entity.type
_entity.pdbx_description
1 polymer ?
#
loop_
_entity_poly.entity_id
_entity_poly.type
_entity_poly.pdbx_seq_one_letter_code
_entity_poly.pdbx_strand_id
1 'polypeptide(L)'
;MSFPHIKQPDSMECGATCLRMIAKFHGKEYSAETMQNLCVVTREGVSMLGIADAAEYIGFRTICGRMTLGKMVEQRPFPCILHWNQDHFVVLYDVKKKQDGKSVFYIADPGKNLLRIDEEEFRNAWISTCLLYTSPS
;
A
#
# COMPACT_ATOMS: atom_id res chain seq x y z
N MET A 1 -10.36 -13.22 -8.11
CA MET A 1 -9.07 -13.54 -7.49
C MET A 1 -8.80 -12.57 -6.33
N SER A 2 -8.51 -13.07 -5.16
CA SER A 2 -8.32 -12.19 -4.01
C SER A 2 -6.86 -11.73 -3.94
N PHE A 3 -6.66 -10.51 -3.42
CA PHE A 3 -5.34 -9.97 -3.20
C PHE A 3 -4.66 -10.72 -2.05
N PRO A 4 -3.36 -11.07 -2.16
CA PRO A 4 -2.67 -11.78 -1.09
C PRO A 4 -2.48 -10.89 0.13
N HIS A 5 -3.02 -11.31 1.28
CA HIS A 5 -2.84 -10.58 2.53
C HIS A 5 -1.73 -11.21 3.36
N ILE A 6 -0.86 -10.36 3.91
CA ILE A 6 0.18 -10.78 4.84
C ILE A 6 0.06 -9.90 6.08
N LYS A 7 0.06 -10.53 7.25
CA LYS A 7 0.00 -9.78 8.50
C LYS A 7 1.41 -9.39 8.94
N GLN A 8 1.58 -8.13 9.35
CA GLN A 8 2.88 -7.64 9.80
C GLN A 8 3.30 -8.35 11.10
N PRO A 9 4.61 -8.70 11.24
CA PRO A 9 5.08 -9.36 12.45
C PRO A 9 5.04 -8.46 13.68
N ASP A 10 5.29 -7.15 13.50
CA ASP A 10 5.23 -6.17 14.60
C ASP A 10 4.80 -4.81 14.07
N SER A 11 4.62 -3.84 14.97
CA SER A 11 4.07 -2.53 14.63
C SER A 11 4.97 -1.68 13.74
N MET A 12 6.25 -2.02 13.62
CA MET A 12 7.21 -1.25 12.83
C MET A 12 7.32 -1.72 11.39
N GLU A 13 6.67 -2.82 11.03
CA GLU A 13 6.87 -3.45 9.73
C GLU A 13 5.71 -3.30 8.76
N CYS A 14 4.84 -2.31 8.96
CA CYS A 14 3.68 -2.14 8.07
C CYS A 14 4.12 -1.83 6.63
N GLY A 15 5.10 -0.96 6.45
CA GLY A 15 5.58 -0.62 5.10
C GLY A 15 6.24 -1.77 4.38
N ALA A 16 7.14 -2.48 5.09
CA ALA A 16 7.81 -3.63 4.51
C ALA A 16 6.80 -4.74 4.16
N THR A 17 5.79 -4.93 5.01
CA THR A 17 4.76 -5.93 4.76
C THR A 17 3.89 -5.56 3.56
N CYS A 18 3.58 -4.27 3.39
CA CYS A 18 2.87 -3.79 2.20
C CYS A 18 3.64 -4.16 0.93
N LEU A 19 4.94 -3.93 0.91
CA LEU A 19 5.76 -4.26 -0.25
C LEU A 19 5.81 -5.77 -0.49
N ARG A 20 5.86 -6.57 0.59
CA ARG A 20 5.79 -8.03 0.45
C ARG A 20 4.49 -8.47 -0.22
N MET A 21 3.37 -7.86 0.17
CA MET A 21 2.07 -8.20 -0.41
C MET A 21 2.03 -7.87 -1.91
N ILE A 22 2.57 -6.71 -2.29
CA ILE A 22 2.61 -6.31 -3.69
C ILE A 22 3.52 -7.23 -4.49
N ALA A 23 4.69 -7.56 -3.94
CA ALA A 23 5.62 -8.48 -4.60
C ALA A 23 4.97 -9.85 -4.81
N LYS A 24 4.27 -10.35 -3.80
CA LYS A 24 3.57 -11.63 -3.90
C LYS A 24 2.46 -11.59 -4.95
N PHE A 25 1.74 -10.46 -5.03
CA PHE A 25 0.72 -10.27 -6.05
C PHE A 25 1.32 -10.41 -7.46
N HIS A 26 2.56 -9.97 -7.65
CA HIS A 26 3.26 -10.07 -8.94
C HIS A 26 4.11 -11.34 -9.08
N GLY A 27 3.92 -12.31 -8.18
CA GLY A 27 4.54 -13.62 -8.30
C GLY A 27 5.91 -13.77 -7.63
N LYS A 28 6.31 -12.83 -6.78
CA LYS A 28 7.60 -12.90 -6.06
C LYS A 28 7.37 -12.95 -4.56
N GLU A 29 7.97 -13.94 -3.89
CA GLU A 29 7.83 -14.06 -2.45
C GLU A 29 9.12 -13.69 -1.74
N TYR A 30 8.99 -12.89 -0.69
CA TYR A 30 10.09 -12.46 0.17
C TYR A 30 9.72 -12.71 1.63
N SER A 31 10.71 -13.09 2.44
CA SER A 31 10.49 -13.23 3.87
C SER A 31 10.40 -11.86 4.54
N ALA A 32 9.81 -11.81 5.73
CA ALA A 32 9.73 -10.59 6.52
C ALA A 32 11.13 -10.04 6.79
N GLU A 33 12.07 -10.92 7.16
CA GLU A 33 13.43 -10.52 7.47
C GLU A 33 14.13 -9.90 6.25
N THR A 34 14.03 -10.53 5.09
CA THR A 34 14.65 -10.00 3.88
C THR A 34 14.09 -8.63 3.53
N MET A 35 12.78 -8.47 3.56
CA MET A 35 12.16 -7.21 3.20
C MET A 35 12.48 -6.13 4.21
N GLN A 36 12.50 -6.46 5.50
CA GLN A 36 12.86 -5.51 6.54
C GLN A 36 14.28 -5.00 6.36
N ASN A 37 15.21 -5.88 5.98
CA ASN A 37 16.60 -5.48 5.73
C ASN A 37 16.73 -4.57 4.52
N LEU A 38 15.87 -4.73 3.53
CA LEU A 38 15.89 -3.87 2.34
C LEU A 38 15.29 -2.50 2.61
N CYS A 39 14.30 -2.42 3.50
CA CYS A 39 13.70 -1.16 3.89
C CYS A 39 14.52 -0.55 5.02
N VAL A 40 14.91 0.71 4.86
CA VAL A 40 15.63 1.41 5.94
C VAL A 40 14.62 1.73 7.04
N VAL A 41 14.73 1.03 8.19
CA VAL A 41 13.81 1.19 9.30
C VAL A 41 14.41 2.14 10.33
N THR A 42 13.69 3.22 10.62
CA THR A 42 14.06 4.17 11.66
C THR A 42 13.26 3.88 12.94
N ARG A 43 13.45 4.70 13.97
CA ARG A 43 12.67 4.58 15.22
C ARG A 43 11.18 4.78 14.98
N GLU A 44 10.83 5.59 13.99
CA GLU A 44 9.43 5.88 13.66
C GLU A 44 8.87 4.90 12.61
N GLY A 45 9.65 3.92 12.20
CA GLY A 45 9.27 2.99 11.15
C GLY A 45 9.90 3.35 9.82
N VAL A 46 9.50 2.66 8.76
CA VAL A 46 10.04 2.89 7.43
C VAL A 46 9.30 4.05 6.76
N SER A 47 10.03 4.88 6.02
CA SER A 47 9.45 5.99 5.26
C SER A 47 8.96 5.51 3.90
N MET A 48 8.09 6.32 3.27
CA MET A 48 7.64 6.04 1.90
C MET A 48 8.83 5.94 0.93
N LEU A 49 9.83 6.81 1.11
CA LEU A 49 11.05 6.77 0.28
C LEU A 49 11.83 5.47 0.50
N GLY A 50 11.94 5.01 1.73
CA GLY A 50 12.61 3.75 2.02
C GLY A 50 11.90 2.56 1.39
N ILE A 51 10.57 2.58 1.38
CA ILE A 51 9.79 1.54 0.70
C ILE A 51 10.05 1.61 -0.81
N ALA A 52 10.08 2.81 -1.37
CA ALA A 52 10.33 2.99 -2.80
C ALA A 52 11.71 2.46 -3.19
N ASP A 53 12.73 2.78 -2.40
CA ASP A 53 14.09 2.31 -2.65
C ASP A 53 14.16 0.78 -2.61
N ALA A 54 13.50 0.16 -1.65
CA ALA A 54 13.46 -1.29 -1.55
C ALA A 54 12.74 -1.90 -2.76
N ALA A 55 11.63 -1.28 -3.18
CA ALA A 55 10.87 -1.75 -4.33
C ALA A 55 11.72 -1.71 -5.61
N GLU A 56 12.47 -0.64 -5.82
CA GLU A 56 13.34 -0.53 -6.98
C GLU A 56 14.47 -1.54 -6.92
N TYR A 57 15.00 -1.79 -5.74
CA TYR A 57 16.06 -2.78 -5.57
C TYR A 57 15.61 -4.18 -6.01
N ILE A 58 14.35 -4.53 -5.77
CA ILE A 58 13.83 -5.85 -6.17
C ILE A 58 13.21 -5.85 -7.56
N GLY A 59 13.38 -4.77 -8.32
CA GLY A 59 13.03 -4.75 -9.74
C GLY A 59 11.72 -4.08 -10.11
N PHE A 60 11.08 -3.37 -9.19
CA PHE A 60 9.88 -2.61 -9.51
C PHE A 60 10.22 -1.19 -9.94
N ARG A 61 9.36 -0.61 -10.75
CA ARG A 61 9.36 0.84 -10.99
C ARG A 61 8.43 1.48 -9.98
N THR A 62 8.79 2.66 -9.50
CA THR A 62 8.01 3.34 -8.48
C THR A 62 7.72 4.78 -8.90
N ILE A 63 6.53 5.24 -8.51
CA ILE A 63 6.14 6.65 -8.59
C ILE A 63 5.60 7.02 -7.22
N CYS A 64 6.27 7.97 -6.58
CA CYS A 64 5.91 8.41 -5.24
C CYS A 64 5.48 9.87 -5.29
N GLY A 65 4.37 10.21 -4.62
CA GLY A 65 3.90 11.58 -4.61
C GLY A 65 2.54 11.72 -3.97
N ARG A 66 1.91 12.84 -4.22
CA ARG A 66 0.57 13.13 -3.73
C ARG A 66 -0.42 13.14 -4.89
N MET A 67 -1.63 12.71 -4.61
CA MET A 67 -2.66 12.62 -5.64
C MET A 67 -4.02 12.89 -5.01
N THR A 68 -4.89 13.56 -5.74
CA THR A 68 -6.26 13.74 -5.27
C THR A 68 -7.04 12.44 -5.37
N LEU A 69 -8.09 12.30 -4.56
CA LEU A 69 -8.95 11.11 -4.61
C LEU A 69 -9.54 10.93 -6.01
N GLY A 70 -10.01 12.02 -6.62
CA GLY A 70 -10.59 11.94 -7.96
C GLY A 70 -9.63 11.42 -9.00
N LYS A 71 -8.37 11.90 -8.97
CA LYS A 71 -7.36 11.42 -9.90
C LYS A 71 -6.99 9.96 -9.65
N MET A 72 -6.91 9.57 -8.38
CA MET A 72 -6.58 8.20 -8.04
C MET A 72 -7.65 7.23 -8.53
N VAL A 73 -8.92 7.58 -8.38
CA VAL A 73 -10.02 6.76 -8.88
C VAL A 73 -10.02 6.72 -10.41
N GLU A 74 -9.70 7.84 -11.05
CA GLU A 74 -9.64 7.94 -12.51
C GLU A 74 -8.48 7.15 -13.10
N GLN A 75 -7.28 7.33 -12.57
CA GLN A 75 -6.06 6.74 -13.13
C GLN A 75 -5.83 5.29 -12.69
N ARG A 76 -6.41 4.88 -11.57
CA ARG A 76 -6.34 3.50 -11.06
C ARG A 76 -4.91 2.97 -10.94
N PRO A 77 -4.04 3.62 -10.15
CA PRO A 77 -2.64 3.17 -10.00
C PRO A 77 -2.54 2.02 -8.98
N PHE A 78 -3.12 0.88 -9.31
CA PHE A 78 -3.25 -0.24 -8.37
C PHE A 78 -2.38 -1.42 -8.78
N PRO A 79 -1.86 -2.17 -7.80
CA PRO A 79 -1.88 -1.88 -6.37
C PRO A 79 -0.91 -0.76 -6.02
N CYS A 80 -1.25 0.04 -5.01
CA CYS A 80 -0.38 1.10 -4.53
C CYS A 80 -0.34 1.10 -3.01
N ILE A 81 0.72 1.68 -2.44
CA ILE A 81 0.87 1.82 -1.01
C ILE A 81 0.45 3.22 -0.61
N LEU A 82 -0.42 3.32 0.39
CA LEU A 82 -0.92 4.59 0.89
C LEU A 82 -0.38 4.86 2.28
N HIS A 83 -0.05 6.13 2.53
CA HIS A 83 0.22 6.60 3.88
C HIS A 83 -1.12 6.78 4.58
N TRP A 84 -1.32 6.04 5.66
CA TRP A 84 -2.64 5.81 6.28
C TRP A 84 -2.63 6.30 7.71
N ASN A 85 -3.62 7.09 8.12
CA ASN A 85 -3.75 7.61 9.49
C ASN A 85 -2.53 8.38 9.93
N GLN A 86 -1.58 8.74 9.50
CA GLN A 86 -0.37 9.49 9.83
C GLN A 86 0.90 8.62 9.95
N ASP A 87 0.78 7.42 10.53
CA ASP A 87 1.97 6.62 10.82
C ASP A 87 1.85 5.17 10.36
N HIS A 88 0.85 4.86 9.53
CA HIS A 88 0.61 3.50 9.07
C HIS A 88 0.68 3.46 7.54
N PHE A 89 0.90 2.27 6.98
CA PHE A 89 0.85 2.05 5.54
C PHE A 89 -0.09 0.89 5.23
N VAL A 90 -0.85 1.03 4.16
CA VAL A 90 -1.75 -0.01 3.67
C VAL A 90 -1.61 -0.11 2.16
N VAL A 91 -2.10 -1.21 1.58
CA VAL A 91 -2.17 -1.37 0.13
C VAL A 91 -3.61 -1.13 -0.34
N LEU A 92 -3.78 -0.25 -1.31
CA LEU A 92 -5.04 -0.10 -2.02
C LEU A 92 -4.93 -0.94 -3.29
N TYR A 93 -5.80 -1.95 -3.43
CA TYR A 93 -5.68 -2.85 -4.57
C TYR A 93 -6.86 -2.81 -5.54
N ASP A 94 -7.95 -2.14 -5.19
CA ASP A 94 -9.07 -1.94 -6.11
C ASP A 94 -10.01 -0.86 -5.61
N VAL A 95 -10.75 -0.26 -6.54
CA VAL A 95 -11.85 0.66 -6.25
C VAL A 95 -12.99 0.28 -7.19
N LYS A 96 -14.19 0.11 -6.64
CA LYS A 96 -15.37 -0.22 -7.43
C LYS A 96 -16.50 0.76 -7.15
N LYS A 97 -17.21 1.17 -8.20
CA LYS A 97 -18.39 2.01 -8.04
C LYS A 97 -19.62 1.14 -7.82
N LYS A 98 -20.45 1.52 -6.85
CA LYS A 98 -21.74 0.90 -6.63
C LYS A 98 -22.80 1.50 -7.54
N GLN A 99 -24.00 0.88 -7.58
CA GLN A 99 -25.11 1.37 -8.38
C GLN A 99 -25.57 2.77 -7.95
N ASP A 100 -25.36 3.14 -6.70
CA ASP A 100 -25.72 4.46 -6.19
C ASP A 100 -24.69 5.54 -6.51
N GLY A 101 -23.64 5.19 -7.27
CA GLY A 101 -22.59 6.14 -7.63
C GLY A 101 -21.48 6.28 -6.61
N LYS A 102 -21.61 5.67 -5.44
CA LYS A 102 -20.57 5.74 -4.41
C LYS A 102 -19.47 4.72 -4.69
N SER A 103 -18.26 5.04 -4.23
CA SER A 103 -17.10 4.17 -4.42
C SER A 103 -16.84 3.32 -3.19
N VAL A 104 -16.37 2.09 -3.43
CA VAL A 104 -15.91 1.17 -2.38
C VAL A 104 -14.44 0.92 -2.60
N PHE A 105 -13.65 1.05 -1.53
CA PHE A 105 -12.20 0.94 -1.58
C PHE A 105 -11.76 -0.38 -0.95
N TYR A 106 -10.93 -1.10 -1.66
CA TYR A 106 -10.45 -2.43 -1.24
C TYR A 106 -9.01 -2.31 -0.73
N ILE A 107 -8.87 -2.50 0.56
CA ILE A 107 -7.63 -2.23 1.30
C ILE A 107 -7.06 -3.53 1.85
N ALA A 108 -5.76 -3.74 1.67
CA ALA A 108 -5.03 -4.78 2.37
C ALA A 108 -4.24 -4.11 3.50
N ASP A 109 -4.71 -4.28 4.72
CA ASP A 109 -4.10 -3.66 5.90
C ASP A 109 -3.19 -4.68 6.58
N PRO A 110 -1.86 -4.44 6.62
CA PRO A 110 -0.95 -5.42 7.21
C PRO A 110 -1.16 -5.60 8.71
N GLY A 111 -1.80 -4.65 9.37
CA GLY A 111 -2.11 -4.77 10.80
C GLY A 111 -3.46 -5.43 11.09
N LYS A 112 -4.27 -5.63 10.07
CA LYS A 112 -5.63 -6.16 10.25
C LYS A 112 -5.93 -7.28 9.25
N ASN A 113 -6.53 -6.94 8.10
CA ASN A 113 -6.97 -7.94 7.13
C ASN A 113 -7.28 -7.24 5.81
N LEU A 114 -7.92 -7.96 4.90
CA LEU A 114 -8.52 -7.33 3.71
C LEU A 114 -9.79 -6.63 4.13
N LEU A 115 -9.92 -5.36 3.76
CA LEU A 115 -11.03 -4.51 4.18
C LEU A 115 -11.74 -3.92 2.97
N ARG A 116 -13.04 -3.68 3.12
CA ARG A 116 -13.83 -2.89 2.18
C ARG A 116 -14.37 -1.69 2.95
N ILE A 117 -14.04 -0.48 2.49
CA ILE A 117 -14.46 0.73 3.18
C ILE A 117 -15.11 1.70 2.20
N ASP A 118 -15.96 2.58 2.74
CA ASP A 118 -16.62 3.59 1.91
C ASP A 118 -15.71 4.81 1.72
N GLU A 119 -16.20 5.76 0.91
CA GLU A 119 -15.39 6.93 0.57
C GLU A 119 -15.14 7.82 1.78
N GLU A 120 -16.13 7.99 2.67
CA GLU A 120 -15.96 8.82 3.86
C GLU A 120 -14.87 8.28 4.77
N GLU A 121 -14.91 6.99 5.05
CA GLU A 121 -13.89 6.34 5.87
C GLU A 121 -12.52 6.42 5.21
N PHE A 122 -12.47 6.25 3.88
CA PHE A 122 -11.24 6.34 3.13
C PHE A 122 -10.64 7.74 3.21
N ARG A 123 -11.45 8.78 3.03
CA ARG A 123 -10.99 10.17 3.12
C ARG A 123 -10.46 10.50 4.51
N ASN A 124 -11.10 9.99 5.54
CA ASN A 124 -10.68 10.24 6.92
C ASN A 124 -9.35 9.57 7.25
N ALA A 125 -9.03 8.47 6.61
CA ALA A 125 -7.79 7.75 6.87
C ALA A 125 -6.64 8.18 5.96
N TRP A 126 -6.93 8.50 4.70
CA TRP A 126 -5.90 8.90 3.72
C TRP A 126 -5.74 10.42 3.69
N ILE A 127 -5.44 11.01 4.84
CA ILE A 127 -5.42 12.45 4.99
C ILE A 127 -4.19 13.11 4.37
N SER A 128 -3.08 12.37 4.28
CA SER A 128 -1.85 12.89 3.68
C SER A 128 -1.90 12.93 2.16
N THR A 129 -2.79 12.20 1.54
CA THR A 129 -2.88 11.95 0.08
C THR A 129 -1.59 11.44 -0.55
N CYS A 130 -0.65 10.94 0.26
CA CYS A 130 0.60 10.34 -0.24
C CYS A 130 0.37 8.91 -0.67
N LEU A 131 0.93 8.55 -1.84
CA LEU A 131 0.88 7.19 -2.34
C LEU A 131 2.18 6.81 -3.04
N LEU A 132 2.43 5.52 -3.10
CA LEU A 132 3.54 4.92 -3.82
C LEU A 132 2.97 3.87 -4.76
N TYR A 133 3.01 4.15 -6.05
CA TYR A 133 2.62 3.19 -7.07
C TYR A 133 3.83 2.36 -7.45
N THR A 134 3.64 1.03 -7.53
CA THR A 134 4.71 0.11 -7.94
C THR A 134 4.22 -0.73 -9.11
N SER A 135 5.09 -0.94 -10.09
CA SER A 135 4.81 -1.83 -11.20
C SER A 135 6.07 -2.63 -11.53
N PRO A 136 5.91 -3.89 -12.01
CA PRO A 136 7.09 -4.66 -12.45
C PRO A 136 7.78 -3.96 -13.61
N SER A 137 9.10 -3.98 -13.59
CA SER A 137 9.89 -3.40 -14.69
C SER A 137 10.42 -4.47 -15.63
#